data_d32238748704fc6be648ee6ff4e73df7
#
_entry.id   d32238748704fc6be648ee6ff4e73df7
#
_cell.length_a   1.000
_cell.length_b   1.000
_cell.length_c   1.000
_cell.angle_alpha   90.00
_cell.angle_beta   90.00
_cell.angle_gamma   90.00
#
_symmetry.space_group_name_H-M   'P 1'
#
loop_
_entity.id
_entity.type
_entity.pdbx_description
1 polymer ?
#
loop_
_entity_poly.entity_id
_entity_poly.type
_entity_poly.pdbx_seq_one_letter_code
_entity_poly.pdbx_strand_id
1 'polypeptide(L)'
;EIFVRPRGPTKNRGMAPRAQTGGDTARPALDDLAYVQKDDVLVVDGYNIIFAWPELKKIAADNLDAARAALVHSLCNYQGMRGCRVILVFDAYPMKGNPAAGDKEAGVEVVYTKEGETADAYIEKLSYELGKSHRVKVATGDALEQIMVLGHGAQRLSARELKWEMEQVRGHMDGYLHKKS
;
A
#
# COMPACT_ATOMS: atom_id res chain seq x y z
N GLU A 1 74.15 26.70 -39.61
CA GLU A 1 73.16 27.63 -40.18
C GLU A 1 72.21 28.06 -39.11
N ILE A 2 72.22 29.35 -38.91
CA ILE A 2 71.50 30.06 -37.85
C ILE A 2 70.08 30.29 -38.33
N PHE A 3 69.07 29.93 -37.53
CA PHE A 3 67.72 30.36 -37.77
C PHE A 3 67.14 31.12 -36.59
N VAL A 4 66.86 32.37 -36.91
CA VAL A 4 66.38 33.45 -35.98
C VAL A 4 64.90 33.28 -35.68
N ARG A 5 64.55 33.40 -34.39
CA ARG A 5 63.18 33.54 -33.94
C ARG A 5 62.66 34.95 -34.17
N PRO A 6 61.44 35.10 -34.61
CA PRO A 6 60.72 36.36 -34.39
C PRO A 6 59.92 36.31 -33.11
N ARG A 7 60.01 37.39 -32.36
CA ARG A 7 59.22 37.66 -31.17
C ARG A 7 57.82 38.10 -31.59
N GLY A 8 56.83 37.45 -31.04
CA GLY A 8 55.44 37.89 -31.14
C GLY A 8 55.10 38.95 -30.07
N PRO A 9 54.05 39.70 -30.29
CA PRO A 9 53.73 40.85 -29.44
C PRO A 9 52.91 40.53 -28.21
N THR A 10 53.14 41.39 -27.26
CA THR A 10 52.63 41.60 -25.91
C THR A 10 51.13 41.49 -25.70
N LYS A 11 50.84 40.89 -24.56
CA LYS A 11 49.85 41.26 -23.52
C LYS A 11 48.50 41.81 -23.97
N ASN A 12 47.50 41.00 -23.78
CA ASN A 12 46.26 41.57 -23.27
C ASN A 12 45.84 40.82 -22.01
N ARG A 13 45.80 41.54 -20.90
CA ARG A 13 45.24 41.12 -19.64
C ARG A 13 43.72 41.11 -19.84
N GLY A 14 43.20 39.98 -20.28
CA GLY A 14 41.78 39.70 -20.18
C GLY A 14 41.50 39.22 -18.76
N MET A 15 40.73 39.99 -18.06
CA MET A 15 40.16 39.69 -16.76
C MET A 15 39.53 38.29 -16.77
N ALA A 16 39.97 37.43 -15.89
CA ALA A 16 39.30 36.18 -15.61
C ALA A 16 37.85 36.46 -15.20
N PRO A 17 36.88 35.73 -15.74
CA PRO A 17 35.54 35.82 -15.23
C PRO A 17 35.55 35.22 -13.80
N ARG A 18 35.16 36.07 -12.89
CA ARG A 18 34.88 35.77 -11.50
C ARG A 18 33.94 34.54 -11.47
N ALA A 19 34.42 33.43 -10.92
CA ALA A 19 33.57 32.29 -10.61
C ALA A 19 32.43 32.79 -9.71
N GLN A 20 31.27 32.89 -10.28
CA GLN A 20 30.05 33.01 -9.49
C GLN A 20 29.82 31.63 -8.87
N THR A 21 30.23 31.49 -7.63
CA THR A 21 29.72 30.47 -6.73
C THR A 21 28.28 30.84 -6.40
N GLY A 22 27.40 30.77 -7.39
CA GLY A 22 25.99 30.62 -7.20
C GLY A 22 25.78 29.17 -6.89
N GLY A 23 25.72 28.82 -5.63
CA GLY A 23 25.11 27.56 -5.19
C GLY A 23 23.63 27.62 -5.57
N ASP A 24 23.38 27.32 -6.82
CA ASP A 24 22.05 26.97 -7.26
C ASP A 24 21.82 25.52 -6.71
N THR A 25 21.45 25.46 -5.45
CA THR A 25 20.70 24.31 -4.96
C THR A 25 19.39 24.38 -5.75
N ALA A 26 19.43 23.83 -6.95
CA ALA A 26 18.23 23.57 -7.73
C ALA A 26 17.26 22.86 -6.77
N ARG A 27 16.28 23.62 -6.30
CA ARG A 27 15.12 23.01 -5.66
C ARG A 27 14.61 22.02 -6.69
N PRO A 28 14.51 20.73 -6.35
CA PRO A 28 13.91 19.77 -7.27
C PRO A 28 12.62 20.41 -7.77
N ALA A 29 12.44 20.43 -9.08
CA ALA A 29 11.23 20.96 -9.66
C ALA A 29 10.05 20.27 -8.99
N LEU A 30 8.99 21.01 -8.72
CA LEU A 30 7.76 20.43 -8.12
C LEU A 30 7.25 19.20 -8.92
N ASP A 31 7.63 19.09 -10.19
CA ASP A 31 7.38 17.93 -11.04
C ASP A 31 8.23 16.70 -10.66
N ASP A 32 9.44 16.89 -10.11
CA ASP A 32 10.23 15.80 -9.53
C ASP A 32 9.70 15.38 -8.15
N LEU A 33 8.94 16.25 -7.50
CA LEU A 33 8.18 15.94 -6.29
C LEU A 33 6.79 15.36 -6.59
N ALA A 34 6.35 15.35 -7.82
CA ALA A 34 5.32 14.47 -8.34
C ALA A 34 5.85 13.03 -8.41
N TYR A 35 6.49 12.59 -7.36
CA TYR A 35 6.51 11.20 -6.97
C TYR A 35 5.04 10.80 -6.97
N VAL A 36 4.63 10.15 -8.05
CA VAL A 36 3.27 9.66 -8.23
C VAL A 36 2.94 8.98 -6.91
N GLN A 37 2.08 9.61 -6.11
CA GLN A 37 1.58 8.97 -4.91
C GLN A 37 0.85 7.75 -5.42
N LYS A 38 1.55 6.60 -5.41
CA LYS A 38 0.92 5.34 -5.73
C LYS A 38 -0.21 5.18 -4.74
N ASP A 39 -1.41 5.05 -5.24
CA ASP A 39 -2.57 4.82 -4.39
C ASP A 39 -2.33 3.60 -3.51
N ASP A 40 -2.62 3.74 -2.23
CA ASP A 40 -2.47 2.66 -1.28
C ASP A 40 -3.57 1.63 -1.50
N VAL A 41 -3.17 0.38 -1.59
CA VAL A 41 -4.08 -0.77 -1.66
C VAL A 41 -3.82 -1.69 -0.48
N LEU A 42 -4.87 -1.96 0.28
CA LEU A 42 -4.87 -2.97 1.34
C LEU A 42 -5.54 -4.25 0.82
N VAL A 43 -4.80 -5.33 0.78
CA VAL A 43 -5.30 -6.67 0.49
C VAL A 43 -5.40 -7.45 1.80
N VAL A 44 -6.53 -8.06 2.07
CA VAL A 44 -6.82 -8.74 3.34
C VAL A 44 -7.18 -10.19 3.08
N ASP A 45 -6.48 -11.13 3.72
CA ASP A 45 -6.89 -12.52 3.81
C ASP A 45 -8.02 -12.66 4.83
N GLY A 46 -9.24 -12.79 4.33
CA GLY A 46 -10.44 -12.68 5.16
C GLY A 46 -10.54 -13.74 6.26
N TYR A 47 -10.39 -15.00 5.92
CA TYR A 47 -10.49 -16.06 6.95
C TYR A 47 -9.31 -16.05 7.91
N ASN A 48 -8.14 -15.73 7.43
CA ASN A 48 -6.98 -15.63 8.29
C ASN A 48 -7.17 -14.54 9.36
N ILE A 49 -7.70 -13.39 8.98
CA ILE A 49 -8.02 -12.30 9.91
C ILE A 49 -9.18 -12.69 10.84
N ILE A 50 -10.25 -13.29 10.34
CA ILE A 50 -11.39 -13.75 11.16
C ILE A 50 -10.92 -14.67 12.28
N PHE A 51 -10.07 -15.64 11.95
CA PHE A 51 -9.60 -16.61 12.95
C PHE A 51 -8.47 -16.07 13.84
N ALA A 52 -7.79 -15.02 13.43
CA ALA A 52 -6.77 -14.36 14.23
C ALA A 52 -7.36 -13.38 15.27
N TRP A 53 -8.51 -12.78 14.99
CA TRP A 53 -9.16 -11.85 15.92
C TRP A 53 -10.15 -12.56 16.83
N PRO A 54 -9.93 -12.54 18.15
CA PRO A 54 -10.77 -13.31 19.10
C PRO A 54 -12.27 -13.04 18.99
N GLU A 55 -12.66 -11.79 18.78
CA GLU A 55 -14.05 -11.38 18.63
C GLU A 55 -14.71 -11.95 17.37
N LEU A 56 -14.00 -11.92 16.23
CA LEU A 56 -14.51 -12.49 14.97
C LEU A 56 -14.49 -14.02 15.00
N LYS A 57 -13.47 -14.61 15.61
CA LYS A 57 -13.38 -16.06 15.81
C LYS A 57 -14.57 -16.59 16.62
N LYS A 58 -14.98 -15.85 17.64
CA LYS A 58 -16.15 -16.19 18.46
C LYS A 58 -17.44 -16.15 17.64
N ILE A 59 -17.63 -15.11 16.82
CA ILE A 59 -18.79 -15.03 15.93
C ILE A 59 -18.75 -16.17 14.90
N ALA A 60 -17.59 -16.47 14.34
CA ALA A 60 -17.43 -17.51 13.32
C ALA A 60 -17.74 -18.91 13.85
N ALA A 61 -17.58 -19.17 15.15
CA ALA A 61 -17.93 -20.43 15.77
C ALA A 61 -19.44 -20.70 15.69
N ASP A 62 -20.26 -19.66 15.75
CA ASP A 62 -21.72 -19.76 15.67
C ASP A 62 -22.22 -19.54 14.23
N ASN A 63 -21.66 -18.55 13.54
CA ASN A 63 -22.10 -18.16 12.19
C ASN A 63 -20.94 -17.52 11.42
N LEU A 64 -20.42 -18.24 10.45
CA LEU A 64 -19.30 -17.77 9.62
C LEU A 64 -19.70 -16.59 8.71
N ASP A 65 -20.95 -16.57 8.20
CA ASP A 65 -21.45 -15.44 7.40
C ASP A 65 -21.53 -14.15 8.22
N ALA A 66 -21.95 -14.25 9.47
CA ALA A 66 -21.95 -13.12 10.40
C ALA A 66 -20.54 -12.59 10.67
N ALA A 67 -19.55 -13.49 10.79
CA ALA A 67 -18.15 -13.09 10.96
C ALA A 67 -17.60 -12.39 9.71
N ARG A 68 -17.93 -12.87 8.51
CA ARG A 68 -17.60 -12.21 7.24
C ARG A 68 -18.20 -10.80 7.17
N ALA A 69 -19.49 -10.68 7.46
CA ALA A 69 -20.19 -9.40 7.46
C ALA A 69 -19.57 -8.41 8.46
N ALA A 70 -19.21 -8.86 9.66
CA ALA A 70 -18.56 -8.05 10.68
C ALA A 70 -17.19 -7.55 10.23
N LEU A 71 -16.39 -8.39 9.57
CA LEU A 71 -15.10 -7.99 9.00
C LEU A 71 -15.27 -6.97 7.88
N VAL A 72 -16.20 -7.21 6.94
CA VAL A 72 -16.52 -6.26 5.86
C VAL A 72 -16.91 -4.91 6.42
N HIS A 73 -17.81 -4.88 7.40
CA HIS A 73 -18.24 -3.63 8.06
C HIS A 73 -17.07 -2.87 8.69
N SER A 74 -16.18 -3.57 9.38
CA SER A 74 -14.99 -2.98 10.00
C SER A 74 -14.04 -2.39 8.96
N LEU A 75 -13.83 -3.09 7.84
CA LEU A 75 -13.00 -2.63 6.73
C LEU A 75 -13.62 -1.48 5.95
N CYS A 76 -14.96 -1.43 5.81
CA CYS A 76 -15.66 -0.29 5.22
C CYS A 76 -15.43 0.99 6.02
N ASN A 77 -15.51 0.91 7.35
CA ASN A 77 -15.20 2.03 8.22
C ASN A 77 -13.74 2.49 8.07
N TYR A 78 -12.81 1.56 8.05
CA TYR A 78 -11.39 1.86 7.83
C TYR A 78 -11.14 2.50 6.47
N GLN A 79 -11.71 1.94 5.40
CA GLN A 79 -11.62 2.46 4.04
C GLN A 79 -12.13 3.89 3.95
N GLY A 80 -13.31 4.17 4.52
CA GLY A 80 -13.91 5.51 4.50
C GLY A 80 -13.04 6.56 5.21
N MET A 81 -12.30 6.17 6.24
CA MET A 81 -11.42 7.06 6.98
C MET A 81 -10.04 7.23 6.34
N ARG A 82 -9.49 6.18 5.72
CA ARG A 82 -8.15 6.20 5.12
C ARG A 82 -8.15 6.62 3.65
N GLY A 83 -9.27 6.45 2.95
CA GLY A 83 -9.37 6.73 1.53
C GLY A 83 -8.54 5.78 0.65
N CYS A 84 -8.07 4.65 1.18
CA CYS A 84 -7.33 3.64 0.42
C CYS A 84 -8.30 2.64 -0.24
N ARG A 85 -7.83 1.96 -1.28
CA ARG A 85 -8.53 0.82 -1.86
C ARG A 85 -8.38 -0.40 -0.96
N VAL A 86 -9.47 -1.11 -0.67
CA VAL A 86 -9.45 -2.32 0.15
C VAL A 86 -10.01 -3.49 -0.65
N ILE A 87 -9.26 -4.58 -0.72
CA ILE A 87 -9.63 -5.82 -1.38
C ILE A 87 -9.62 -6.93 -0.32
N LEU A 88 -10.78 -7.49 -0.04
CA LEU A 88 -10.96 -8.58 0.92
C LEU A 88 -11.13 -9.89 0.17
N VAL A 89 -10.24 -10.84 0.40
CA VAL A 89 -10.21 -12.12 -0.29
C VAL A 89 -10.67 -13.23 0.65
N PHE A 90 -11.64 -14.00 0.19
CA PHE A 90 -12.10 -15.22 0.86
C PHE A 90 -11.86 -16.44 -0.02
N ASP A 91 -11.43 -17.53 0.59
CA ASP A 91 -11.40 -18.83 -0.06
C ASP A 91 -12.82 -19.29 -0.41
N ALA A 92 -13.01 -19.82 -1.62
CA ALA A 92 -14.31 -20.34 -2.08
C ALA A 92 -14.77 -21.57 -1.29
N TYR A 93 -13.83 -22.29 -0.70
CA TYR A 93 -14.08 -23.42 0.20
C TYR A 93 -14.56 -22.88 1.54
N PRO A 94 -15.56 -22.95 1.95
CA PRO A 94 -16.68 -23.54 2.59
C PRO A 94 -18.05 -22.95 2.15
N MET A 95 -18.11 -22.30 1.03
CA MET A 95 -19.37 -21.71 0.56
C MET A 95 -20.20 -22.72 -0.24
N LYS A 96 -21.37 -23.04 0.26
CA LYS A 96 -22.41 -23.73 -0.51
C LYS A 96 -23.13 -22.70 -1.38
N GLY A 97 -22.82 -22.71 -2.66
CA GLY A 97 -23.41 -21.79 -3.64
C GLY A 97 -22.35 -21.07 -4.45
N ASN A 98 -22.73 -20.55 -5.60
CA ASN A 98 -21.83 -19.78 -6.44
C ASN A 98 -21.83 -18.33 -5.91
N PRO A 99 -20.82 -17.89 -5.12
CA PRO A 99 -20.79 -16.51 -4.70
C PRO A 99 -20.60 -15.64 -5.93
N ALA A 100 -21.40 -14.60 -6.05
CA ALA A 100 -21.22 -13.62 -7.10
C ALA A 100 -19.79 -13.07 -7.02
N ALA A 101 -19.01 -13.25 -8.08
CA ALA A 101 -17.66 -12.76 -8.16
C ALA A 101 -17.69 -11.23 -8.05
N GLY A 102 -17.06 -10.69 -6.98
CA GLY A 102 -16.75 -9.30 -6.90
C GLY A 102 -17.89 -8.37 -6.48
N ASP A 103 -18.52 -8.63 -5.34
CA ASP A 103 -19.40 -7.65 -4.70
C ASP A 103 -18.58 -6.49 -4.12
N LYS A 104 -18.97 -5.28 -4.48
CA LYS A 104 -18.41 -4.07 -3.90
C LYS A 104 -19.34 -3.54 -2.84
N GLU A 105 -18.97 -3.68 -1.59
CA GLU A 105 -19.76 -3.19 -0.46
C GLU A 105 -19.08 -1.98 0.16
N ALA A 106 -19.73 -0.82 0.09
CA ALA A 106 -19.30 0.45 0.71
C ALA A 106 -17.80 0.78 0.55
N GLY A 107 -17.23 0.54 -0.64
CA GLY A 107 -15.83 0.84 -0.94
C GLY A 107 -14.84 -0.32 -0.70
N VAL A 108 -15.28 -1.44 -0.14
CA VAL A 108 -14.50 -2.68 -0.01
C VAL A 108 -14.87 -3.64 -1.15
N GLU A 109 -13.86 -4.09 -1.88
CA GLU A 109 -14.03 -5.11 -2.91
C GLU A 109 -13.91 -6.49 -2.24
N VAL A 110 -14.99 -7.25 -2.25
CA VAL A 110 -15.00 -8.63 -1.71
C VAL A 110 -14.80 -9.60 -2.86
N VAL A 111 -13.78 -10.43 -2.77
CA VAL A 111 -13.41 -11.41 -3.78
C VAL A 111 -13.47 -12.80 -3.16
N TYR A 112 -14.14 -13.72 -3.86
CA TYR A 112 -14.08 -15.14 -3.57
C TYR A 112 -13.23 -15.84 -4.62
N THR A 113 -12.27 -16.64 -4.18
CA THR A 113 -11.42 -17.40 -5.09
C THR A 113 -12.23 -18.44 -5.86
N LYS A 114 -11.69 -18.89 -6.97
CA LYS A 114 -12.29 -19.98 -7.75
C LYS A 114 -12.11 -21.30 -7.03
N GLU A 115 -12.93 -22.28 -7.35
CA GLU A 115 -12.76 -23.65 -6.88
C GLU A 115 -11.34 -24.14 -7.27
N GLY A 116 -10.62 -24.66 -6.28
CA GLY A 116 -9.22 -25.12 -6.45
C GLY A 116 -8.15 -24.02 -6.38
N GLU A 117 -8.52 -22.75 -6.25
CA GLU A 117 -7.60 -21.63 -6.00
C GLU A 117 -7.65 -21.25 -4.52
N THR A 118 -6.50 -21.20 -3.86
CA THR A 118 -6.41 -20.73 -2.47
C THR A 118 -6.37 -19.21 -2.40
N ALA A 119 -6.80 -18.64 -1.26
CA ALA A 119 -6.67 -17.21 -1.01
C ALA A 119 -5.21 -16.77 -1.09
N ASP A 120 -4.26 -17.53 -0.55
CA ASP A 120 -2.83 -17.26 -0.59
C ASP A 120 -2.30 -17.10 -2.02
N ALA A 121 -2.62 -18.05 -2.91
CA ALA A 121 -2.21 -18.02 -4.31
C ALA A 121 -2.82 -16.81 -5.05
N TYR A 122 -4.08 -16.50 -4.77
CA TYR A 122 -4.74 -15.34 -5.34
C TYR A 122 -4.11 -14.03 -4.85
N ILE A 123 -3.86 -13.90 -3.56
CA ILE A 123 -3.26 -12.71 -2.94
C ILE A 123 -1.84 -12.49 -3.47
N GLU A 124 -1.04 -13.53 -3.61
CA GLU A 124 0.30 -13.46 -4.18
C GLU A 124 0.26 -12.88 -5.60
N LYS A 125 -0.57 -13.44 -6.47
CA LYS A 125 -0.74 -12.98 -7.85
C LYS A 125 -1.25 -11.55 -7.92
N LEU A 126 -2.28 -11.22 -7.12
CA LEU A 126 -2.86 -9.88 -7.06
C LEU A 126 -1.83 -8.85 -6.58
N SER A 127 -1.06 -9.19 -5.55
CA SER A 127 -0.02 -8.31 -4.98
C SER A 127 1.09 -8.02 -5.99
N TYR A 128 1.49 -9.02 -6.76
CA TYR A 128 2.45 -8.85 -7.85
C TYR A 128 1.92 -7.90 -8.93
N GLU A 129 0.69 -8.10 -9.40
CA GLU A 129 0.09 -7.27 -10.44
C GLU A 129 -0.14 -5.82 -9.96
N LEU A 130 -0.71 -5.63 -8.78
CA LEU A 130 -0.96 -4.31 -8.22
C LEU A 130 0.33 -3.58 -7.83
N GLY A 131 1.35 -4.29 -7.41
CA GLY A 131 2.63 -3.73 -7.00
C GLY A 131 3.37 -2.98 -8.11
N LYS A 132 3.02 -3.20 -9.37
CA LYS A 132 3.56 -2.48 -10.53
C LYS A 132 3.16 -1.00 -10.53
N SER A 133 1.99 -0.67 -10.00
CA SER A 133 1.41 0.68 -10.04
C SER A 133 0.94 1.22 -8.69
N HIS A 134 0.82 0.37 -7.67
CA HIS A 134 0.29 0.73 -6.36
C HIS A 134 1.27 0.35 -5.24
N ARG A 135 1.11 1.01 -4.09
CA ARG A 135 1.71 0.53 -2.84
C ARG A 135 0.78 -0.48 -2.21
N VAL A 136 1.19 -1.73 -2.18
CA VAL A 136 0.36 -2.82 -1.69
C VAL A 136 0.76 -3.19 -0.28
N LYS A 137 -0.21 -3.20 0.63
CA LYS A 137 -0.13 -3.81 1.94
C LYS A 137 -0.95 -5.10 1.94
N VAL A 138 -0.41 -6.17 2.48
CA VAL A 138 -1.14 -7.44 2.63
C VAL A 138 -1.27 -7.77 4.09
N ALA A 139 -2.52 -7.89 4.55
CA ALA A 139 -2.85 -8.26 5.92
C ALA A 139 -3.20 -9.74 6.01
N THR A 140 -2.34 -10.49 6.68
CA THR A 140 -2.51 -11.91 6.94
C THR A 140 -1.85 -12.29 8.26
N GLY A 141 -2.37 -13.31 8.94
CA GLY A 141 -1.73 -13.93 10.10
C GLY A 141 -0.80 -15.10 9.73
N ASP A 142 -0.78 -15.51 8.45
CA ASP A 142 0.08 -16.61 7.99
C ASP A 142 1.52 -16.14 7.77
N ALA A 143 2.47 -16.78 8.46
CA ALA A 143 3.89 -16.41 8.37
C ALA A 143 4.49 -16.72 7.00
N LEU A 144 4.06 -17.80 6.34
CA LEU A 144 4.55 -18.18 5.01
C LEU A 144 4.06 -17.18 3.96
N GLU A 145 2.78 -16.84 4.00
CA GLU A 145 2.20 -15.83 3.12
C GLU A 145 2.88 -14.46 3.30
N GLN A 146 3.18 -14.06 4.54
CA GLN A 146 3.92 -12.83 4.81
C GLN A 146 5.31 -12.83 4.15
N ILE A 147 6.02 -13.95 4.11
CA ILE A 147 7.32 -14.06 3.46
C ILE A 147 7.18 -13.94 1.94
N MET A 148 6.19 -14.58 1.33
CA MET A 148 5.94 -14.53 -0.11
C MET A 148 5.60 -13.11 -0.56
N VAL A 149 4.76 -12.41 0.19
CA VAL A 149 4.39 -11.01 -0.04
C VAL A 149 5.60 -10.09 -0.04
N LEU A 150 6.53 -10.27 0.88
CA LEU A 150 7.79 -9.49 0.92
C LEU A 150 8.65 -9.72 -0.32
N GLY A 151 8.67 -10.93 -0.86
CA GLY A 151 9.39 -11.27 -2.09
C GLY A 151 8.90 -10.52 -3.31
N HIS A 152 7.65 -10.04 -3.31
CA HIS A 152 7.03 -9.25 -4.39
C HIS A 152 7.04 -7.74 -4.14
N GLY A 153 7.73 -7.26 -3.10
CA GLY A 153 7.83 -5.83 -2.77
C GLY A 153 6.58 -5.24 -2.12
N ALA A 154 5.59 -6.05 -1.75
CA ALA A 154 4.45 -5.62 -0.97
C ALA A 154 4.83 -5.52 0.52
N GLN A 155 4.21 -4.60 1.22
CA GLN A 155 4.37 -4.46 2.67
C GLN A 155 3.48 -5.49 3.37
N ARG A 156 4.07 -6.28 4.27
CA ARG A 156 3.29 -7.17 5.13
C ARG A 156 2.63 -6.41 6.28
N LEU A 157 1.47 -6.88 6.67
CA LEU A 157 0.75 -6.42 7.84
C LEU A 157 0.20 -7.63 8.58
N SER A 158 0.61 -7.85 9.81
CA SER A 158 0.03 -8.93 10.62
C SER A 158 -1.41 -8.62 11.01
N ALA A 159 -2.18 -9.63 11.38
CA ALA A 159 -3.54 -9.44 11.87
C ALA A 159 -3.61 -8.49 13.08
N ARG A 160 -2.61 -8.53 13.94
CA ARG A 160 -2.49 -7.64 15.10
C ARG A 160 -2.17 -6.19 14.69
N GLU A 161 -1.27 -6.01 13.74
CA GLU A 161 -0.90 -4.69 13.22
C GLU A 161 -2.08 -4.05 12.48
N LEU A 162 -2.82 -4.82 11.67
CA LEU A 162 -4.04 -4.33 11.02
C LEU A 162 -5.06 -3.85 12.07
N LYS A 163 -5.29 -4.62 13.10
CA LYS A 163 -6.22 -4.25 14.18
C LYS A 163 -5.80 -2.94 14.84
N TRP A 164 -4.52 -2.82 15.16
CA TRP A 164 -3.96 -1.62 15.76
C TRP A 164 -4.12 -0.40 14.83
N GLU A 165 -3.81 -0.51 13.54
CA GLU A 165 -4.01 0.57 12.57
C GLU A 165 -5.48 1.00 12.51
N MET A 166 -6.41 0.06 12.52
CA MET A 166 -7.85 0.35 12.48
C MET A 166 -8.33 1.06 13.75
N GLU A 167 -7.83 0.69 14.92
CA GLU A 167 -8.12 1.33 16.19
C GLU A 167 -7.56 2.76 16.25
N GLN A 168 -6.34 2.99 15.75
CA GLN A 168 -5.75 4.32 15.66
C GLN A 168 -6.58 5.27 14.79
N VAL A 169 -6.99 4.81 13.64
CA VAL A 169 -7.82 5.59 12.71
C VAL A 169 -9.16 5.94 13.34
N ARG A 170 -9.79 5.01 14.05
CA ARG A 170 -11.04 5.22 14.79
C ARG A 170 -10.87 6.24 15.92
N GLY A 171 -9.81 6.13 16.70
CA GLY A 171 -9.53 7.05 17.82
C GLY A 171 -9.31 8.50 17.37
N HIS A 172 -8.73 8.72 16.19
CA HIS A 172 -8.59 10.05 15.62
C HIS A 172 -9.95 10.68 15.27
N MET A 173 -10.90 9.90 14.78
CA MET A 173 -12.25 10.39 14.46
C MET A 173 -13.02 10.81 15.69
N ASP A 174 -12.98 10.02 16.76
CA ASP A 174 -13.66 10.35 18.01
C ASP A 174 -13.11 11.66 18.63
N GLY A 175 -11.81 11.88 18.51
CA GLY A 175 -11.16 13.13 18.93
C GLY A 175 -11.57 14.36 18.11
N TYR A 176 -11.89 14.22 16.83
CA TYR A 176 -12.40 15.33 16.00
C TYR A 176 -13.86 15.64 16.28
N LEU A 177 -14.68 14.65 16.55
CA LEU A 177 -16.11 14.83 16.86
C LEU A 177 -16.31 15.54 18.20
N HIS A 178 -15.50 15.24 19.21
CA HIS A 178 -15.57 15.90 20.52
C HIS A 178 -15.01 17.33 20.53
N LYS A 179 -14.22 17.76 19.53
CA LYS A 179 -13.74 19.15 19.42
C LYS A 179 -14.73 20.09 18.73
N LYS A 180 -15.82 19.58 18.14
CA LYS A 180 -16.86 20.34 17.45
C LYS A 180 -18.17 20.45 18.21
N SER A 181 -18.22 19.91 19.42
CA SER A 181 -19.37 20.05 20.32
C SER A 181 -19.17 21.16 21.31
#